data_5c3661716b1d61cad24014e0e9744571
#
_entry.id   5c3661716b1d61cad24014e0e9744571
#
_cell.length_a   1.000
_cell.length_b   1.000
_cell.length_c   1.000
_cell.angle_alpha   90.00
_cell.angle_beta   90.00
_cell.angle_gamma   90.00
#
_symmetry.space_group_name_H-M   'P 1'
#
loop_
_entity.id
_entity.type
_entity.pdbx_description
1 polymer ?
#
loop_
_entity_poly.entity_id
_entity_poly.type
_entity_poly.pdbx_seq_one_letter_code
_entity_poly.pdbx_strand_id
1 'polypeptide(L)'
;MNTTTPPADAQGVLIMQRVARSLVAAEVHAVDLPGNDADQCDFAVCTALLTSQALQMLPPSVTVDDIAAPAERDPVALLRSAEQLLRGHPAQDLPPGTATLQGDLRALIGRATA
;
A
#
# COMPACT_ATOMS: atom_id res chain seq x y z
N MET A 1 20.78 -25.22 -16.07
CA MET A 1 19.61 -25.36 -15.74
C MET A 1 19.01 -24.14 -15.18
N ASN A 2 17.91 -23.98 -15.33
CA ASN A 2 17.27 -22.85 -14.85
C ASN A 2 16.62 -23.09 -13.58
N THR A 3 16.69 -22.16 -12.75
CA THR A 3 15.94 -22.23 -11.57
C THR A 3 14.48 -21.98 -11.84
N THR A 4 13.64 -22.76 -11.22
CA THR A 4 12.22 -22.53 -11.31
C THR A 4 11.74 -21.66 -10.17
N THR A 5 12.61 -21.34 -9.24
CA THR A 5 12.27 -20.45 -8.14
C THR A 5 12.25 -19.01 -8.64
N PRO A 6 11.15 -18.28 -8.44
CA PRO A 6 11.12 -16.88 -8.82
C PRO A 6 12.22 -16.12 -8.10
N PRO A 7 12.86 -15.14 -8.73
CA PRO A 7 13.79 -14.30 -8.01
C PRO A 7 13.11 -13.57 -6.87
N ALA A 8 13.87 -13.22 -5.85
CA ALA A 8 13.32 -12.48 -4.71
C ALA A 8 12.59 -11.23 -5.17
N ASP A 9 13.10 -10.60 -6.25
CA ASP A 9 12.48 -9.40 -6.81
C ASP A 9 11.05 -9.65 -7.29
N ALA A 10 10.77 -10.84 -7.84
CA ALA A 10 9.43 -11.15 -8.32
C ALA A 10 8.44 -11.27 -7.16
N GLN A 11 8.88 -11.84 -6.03
CA GLN A 11 8.04 -11.90 -4.84
C GLN A 11 7.84 -10.52 -4.25
N GLY A 12 8.89 -9.72 -4.21
CA GLY A 12 8.79 -8.34 -3.73
C GLY A 12 7.84 -7.52 -4.55
N VAL A 13 7.86 -7.68 -5.87
CA VAL A 13 6.94 -6.99 -6.75
C VAL A 13 5.50 -7.42 -6.46
N LEU A 14 5.25 -8.72 -6.26
CA LEU A 14 3.91 -9.20 -5.96
C LEU A 14 3.40 -8.63 -4.63
N ILE A 15 4.25 -8.59 -3.61
CA ILE A 15 3.88 -8.01 -2.32
C ILE A 15 3.56 -6.52 -2.49
N MET A 16 4.41 -5.78 -3.20
CA MET A 16 4.18 -4.36 -3.43
C MET A 16 2.91 -4.14 -4.25
N GLN A 17 2.61 -5.03 -5.20
CA GLN A 17 1.38 -4.97 -5.98
C GLN A 17 0.16 -5.10 -5.07
N ARG A 18 0.19 -6.01 -4.10
CA ARG A 18 -0.88 -6.18 -3.13
C ARG A 18 -1.00 -4.98 -2.19
N VAL A 19 0.15 -4.45 -1.76
CA VAL A 19 0.18 -3.23 -0.95
C VAL A 19 -0.48 -2.08 -1.71
N ALA A 20 -0.07 -1.88 -2.95
CA ALA A 20 -0.63 -0.82 -3.79
C ALA A 20 -2.14 -0.99 -3.99
N ARG A 21 -2.59 -2.23 -4.18
CA ARG A 21 -4.02 -2.50 -4.36
C ARG A 21 -4.82 -2.13 -3.11
N SER A 22 -4.29 -2.46 -1.93
CA SER A 22 -4.92 -2.08 -0.67
C SER A 22 -4.95 -0.57 -0.49
N LEU A 23 -3.87 0.12 -0.89
CA LEU A 23 -3.82 1.57 -0.79
C LEU A 23 -4.79 2.24 -1.76
N VAL A 24 -4.95 1.70 -2.97
CA VAL A 24 -5.94 2.21 -3.92
C VAL A 24 -7.34 2.09 -3.32
N ALA A 25 -7.67 0.95 -2.71
CA ALA A 25 -8.95 0.76 -2.07
C ALA A 25 -9.13 1.72 -0.90
N ALA A 26 -8.09 1.93 -0.10
CA ALA A 26 -8.16 2.86 1.03
C ALA A 26 -8.41 4.29 0.54
N GLU A 27 -7.75 4.68 -0.54
CA GLU A 27 -7.94 6.01 -1.13
C GLU A 27 -9.38 6.20 -1.58
N VAL A 28 -9.94 5.22 -2.28
CA VAL A 28 -11.32 5.30 -2.75
C VAL A 28 -12.29 5.44 -1.59
N HIS A 29 -12.13 4.63 -0.55
CA HIS A 29 -13.04 4.66 0.59
C HIS A 29 -12.82 5.87 1.50
N ALA A 30 -11.61 6.43 1.51
CA ALA A 30 -11.33 7.63 2.29
C ALA A 30 -12.14 8.82 1.78
N VAL A 31 -12.37 8.89 0.48
CA VAL A 31 -13.16 9.97 -0.12
C VAL A 31 -14.63 9.89 0.32
N ASP A 32 -15.10 8.68 0.60
CA ASP A 32 -16.49 8.45 0.96
C ASP A 32 -16.75 8.59 2.46
N LEU A 33 -15.73 8.90 3.27
CA LEU A 33 -15.94 9.08 4.69
C LEU A 33 -16.84 10.28 4.96
N PRO A 34 -17.76 10.16 5.93
CA PRO A 34 -18.62 11.29 6.25
C PRO A 34 -17.84 12.43 6.89
N GLY A 35 -18.27 13.64 6.59
CA GLY A 35 -17.64 14.82 7.14
C GLY A 35 -16.80 15.55 6.11
N ASN A 36 -16.53 16.81 6.37
CA ASN A 36 -15.79 17.68 5.46
C ASN A 36 -14.72 18.47 6.18
N ASP A 37 -14.20 17.96 7.29
CA ASP A 37 -13.20 18.71 8.01
C ASP A 37 -11.82 18.54 7.36
N ALA A 38 -10.90 19.41 7.76
CA ALA A 38 -9.56 19.43 7.19
C ALA A 38 -8.80 18.14 7.47
N ASP A 39 -9.09 17.49 8.60
CA ASP A 39 -8.40 16.26 8.97
C ASP A 39 -8.74 15.13 8.02
N GLN A 40 -9.99 15.05 7.55
CA GLN A 40 -10.38 14.03 6.60
C GLN A 40 -9.78 14.27 5.23
N CYS A 41 -9.74 15.54 4.81
CA CYS A 41 -9.08 15.90 3.56
C CYS A 41 -7.60 15.55 3.63
N ASP A 42 -6.95 15.83 4.75
CA ASP A 42 -5.54 15.53 4.94
C ASP A 42 -5.30 14.03 4.88
N PHE A 43 -6.16 13.25 5.52
CA PHE A 43 -6.05 11.80 5.49
C PHE A 43 -6.18 11.26 4.06
N ALA A 44 -7.16 11.75 3.31
CA ALA A 44 -7.35 11.31 1.93
C ALA A 44 -6.16 11.68 1.05
N VAL A 45 -5.61 12.89 1.22
CA VAL A 45 -4.45 13.33 0.45
C VAL A 45 -3.23 12.49 0.82
N CYS A 46 -3.01 12.23 2.10
CA CYS A 46 -1.87 11.42 2.53
C CYS A 46 -2.00 10.00 2.01
N THR A 47 -3.21 9.43 2.01
CA THR A 47 -3.44 8.10 1.46
C THR A 47 -3.13 8.08 -0.04
N ALA A 48 -3.54 9.12 -0.76
CA ALA A 48 -3.25 9.23 -2.19
C ALA A 48 -1.75 9.31 -2.46
N LEU A 49 -1.01 10.03 -1.63
CA LEU A 49 0.43 10.12 -1.76
C LEU A 49 1.11 8.78 -1.53
N LEU A 50 0.66 8.03 -0.53
CA LEU A 50 1.20 6.69 -0.28
C LEU A 50 0.88 5.74 -1.43
N THR A 51 -0.33 5.84 -1.98
CA THR A 51 -0.71 5.05 -3.15
C THR A 51 0.22 5.35 -4.31
N SER A 52 0.47 6.62 -4.56
CA SER A 52 1.38 7.03 -5.64
C SER A 52 2.78 6.49 -5.43
N GLN A 53 3.30 6.55 -4.19
CA GLN A 53 4.61 6.00 -3.89
C GLN A 53 4.68 4.51 -4.20
N ALA A 54 3.66 3.75 -3.76
CA ALA A 54 3.64 2.31 -3.99
C ALA A 54 3.57 1.97 -5.48
N LEU A 55 2.73 2.69 -6.21
CA LEU A 55 2.60 2.46 -7.65
C LEU A 55 3.89 2.76 -8.39
N GLN A 56 4.63 3.78 -7.97
CA GLN A 56 5.91 4.13 -8.58
C GLN A 56 6.99 3.10 -8.32
N MET A 57 6.83 2.29 -7.31
CA MET A 57 7.78 1.21 -7.01
C MET A 57 7.57 -0.02 -7.90
N LEU A 58 6.44 -0.09 -8.60
CA LEU A 58 6.15 -1.20 -9.47
C LEU A 58 6.81 -1.01 -10.84
N PRO A 59 7.26 -2.11 -11.47
CA PRO A 59 7.73 -2.01 -12.86
C PRO A 59 6.63 -1.50 -13.77
N PRO A 60 6.98 -0.83 -14.89
CA PRO A 60 5.98 -0.23 -15.78
C PRO A 60 4.97 -1.23 -16.35
N SER A 61 5.36 -2.49 -16.47
CA SER A 61 4.51 -3.54 -17.02
C SER A 61 3.55 -4.14 -15.99
N VAL A 62 3.68 -3.76 -14.72
CA VAL A 62 2.88 -4.34 -13.64
C VAL A 62 1.80 -3.35 -13.24
N THR A 63 0.56 -3.84 -13.14
CA THR A 63 -0.56 -3.02 -12.69
C THR A 63 -1.21 -3.67 -11.48
N VAL A 64 -2.08 -2.94 -10.82
CA VAL A 64 -2.85 -3.49 -9.70
C VAL A 64 -4.19 -4.06 -10.15
N ASP A 65 -4.53 -3.90 -11.42
CA ASP A 65 -5.83 -4.33 -11.93
C ASP A 65 -6.00 -5.84 -11.90
N ASP A 66 -4.89 -6.59 -11.95
CA ASP A 66 -4.93 -8.04 -11.91
C ASP A 66 -5.22 -8.60 -10.51
N ILE A 67 -5.22 -7.74 -9.50
CA ILE A 67 -5.46 -8.16 -8.13
C ILE A 67 -6.87 -7.75 -7.74
N ALA A 68 -7.62 -8.71 -7.20
CA ALA A 68 -8.98 -8.45 -6.78
C ALA A 68 -9.01 -7.38 -5.69
N ALA A 69 -10.02 -6.54 -5.72
CA ALA A 69 -10.21 -5.52 -4.71
C ALA A 69 -10.46 -6.17 -3.35
N PRO A 70 -9.84 -5.67 -2.27
CA PRO A 70 -10.14 -6.18 -0.94
C PRO A 70 -11.61 -5.98 -0.59
N ALA A 71 -12.15 -6.91 0.19
CA ALA A 71 -13.52 -6.78 0.69
C ALA A 71 -13.65 -5.71 1.75
N GLU A 72 -12.55 -5.39 2.43
CA GLU A 72 -12.53 -4.40 3.50
C GLU A 72 -12.85 -3.02 2.96
N ARG A 73 -13.68 -2.26 3.68
CA ARG A 73 -14.06 -0.90 3.28
C ARG A 73 -13.56 0.18 4.24
N ASP A 74 -13.04 -0.21 5.40
CA ASP A 74 -12.49 0.75 6.33
C ASP A 74 -11.10 1.16 5.86
N PRO A 75 -10.87 2.45 5.53
CA PRO A 75 -9.56 2.88 5.04
C PRO A 75 -8.43 2.58 6.01
N VAL A 76 -8.64 2.75 7.30
CA VAL A 76 -7.59 2.48 8.29
C VAL A 76 -7.25 1.00 8.33
N ALA A 77 -8.27 0.13 8.25
CA ALA A 77 -8.03 -1.32 8.20
C ALA A 77 -7.25 -1.70 6.95
N LEU A 78 -7.54 -1.06 5.82
CA LEU A 78 -6.79 -1.29 4.58
C LEU A 78 -5.35 -0.84 4.70
N LEU A 79 -5.10 0.29 5.36
CA LEU A 79 -3.74 0.75 5.61
C LEU A 79 -2.98 -0.24 6.49
N ARG A 80 -3.65 -0.75 7.52
CA ARG A 80 -3.03 -1.76 8.39
C ARG A 80 -2.71 -3.04 7.65
N SER A 81 -3.60 -3.47 6.75
CA SER A 81 -3.33 -4.66 5.93
C SER A 81 -2.11 -4.45 5.07
N ALA A 82 -1.98 -3.28 4.45
CA ALA A 82 -0.79 -2.96 3.64
C ALA A 82 0.47 -2.99 4.48
N GLU A 83 0.44 -2.40 5.66
CA GLU A 83 1.60 -2.36 6.54
C GLU A 83 1.99 -3.76 7.01
N GLN A 84 1.01 -4.62 7.29
CA GLN A 84 1.26 -5.99 7.67
C GLN A 84 1.91 -6.80 6.55
N LEU A 85 1.50 -6.57 5.31
CA LEU A 85 2.14 -7.21 4.16
C LEU A 85 3.61 -6.84 4.08
N LEU A 86 3.94 -5.58 4.30
CA LEU A 86 5.33 -5.14 4.29
C LEU A 86 6.12 -5.71 5.46
N ARG A 87 5.51 -5.75 6.63
CA ARG A 87 6.16 -6.26 7.83
C ARG A 87 6.46 -7.75 7.73
N GLY A 88 5.64 -8.48 7.02
CA GLY A 88 5.79 -9.93 6.89
C GLY A 88 6.91 -10.39 5.98
N HIS A 89 7.63 -9.45 5.35
CA HIS A 89 8.68 -9.80 4.38
C HIS A 89 9.97 -9.06 4.72
N PRO A 90 11.14 -9.69 4.48
CA PRO A 90 12.41 -9.01 4.69
C PRO A 90 12.54 -7.78 3.77
N ALA A 91 13.07 -6.70 4.32
CA ALA A 91 13.20 -5.45 3.58
C ALA A 91 14.06 -5.63 2.32
N GLN A 92 15.05 -6.52 2.39
CA GLN A 92 15.96 -6.75 1.26
C GLN A 92 15.28 -7.43 0.07
N ASP A 93 14.12 -8.06 0.29
CA ASP A 93 13.36 -8.71 -0.77
C ASP A 93 12.34 -7.78 -1.40
N LEU A 94 12.21 -6.57 -0.87
CA LEU A 94 11.22 -5.59 -1.34
C LEU A 94 11.92 -4.49 -2.15
N PRO A 95 11.17 -3.78 -3.02
CA PRO A 95 11.78 -2.75 -3.83
C PRO A 95 12.44 -1.65 -2.99
N PRO A 96 13.45 -0.95 -3.56
CA PRO A 96 14.02 0.20 -2.87
C PRO A 96 12.97 1.25 -2.56
N GLY A 97 13.07 1.87 -1.40
CA GLY A 97 12.09 2.85 -0.97
C GLY A 97 10.99 2.28 -0.09
N THR A 98 10.92 0.97 0.05
CA THR A 98 9.89 0.32 0.86
C THR A 98 9.94 0.77 2.32
N ALA A 99 11.14 0.94 2.88
CA ALA A 99 11.27 1.36 4.27
C ALA A 99 10.64 2.74 4.49
N THR A 100 10.82 3.66 3.55
CA THR A 100 10.21 4.99 3.62
C THR A 100 8.70 4.89 3.53
N LEU A 101 8.18 4.10 2.59
CA LEU A 101 6.75 3.88 2.45
C LEU A 101 6.17 3.30 3.74
N GLN A 102 6.83 2.30 4.31
CA GLN A 102 6.36 1.67 5.54
C GLN A 102 6.34 2.64 6.71
N GLY A 103 7.37 3.48 6.83
CA GLY A 103 7.42 4.50 7.87
C GLY A 103 6.29 5.53 7.73
N ASP A 104 6.06 5.99 6.52
CA ASP A 104 5.00 6.95 6.25
C ASP A 104 3.62 6.33 6.50
N LEU A 105 3.47 5.06 6.14
CA LEU A 105 2.23 4.32 6.35
C LEU A 105 1.92 4.18 7.84
N ARG A 106 2.92 3.81 8.64
CA ARG A 106 2.77 3.72 10.09
C ARG A 106 2.42 5.06 10.71
N ALA A 107 3.04 6.13 10.23
CA ALA A 107 2.75 7.47 10.74
C ALA A 107 1.31 7.85 10.44
N LEU A 108 0.82 7.57 9.24
CA LEU A 108 -0.56 7.88 8.89
C LEU A 108 -1.55 7.08 9.72
N ILE A 109 -1.29 5.78 9.92
CA ILE A 109 -2.14 4.94 10.75
C ILE A 109 -2.18 5.49 12.18
N GLY A 110 -1.02 5.88 12.72
CA GLY A 110 -0.96 6.45 14.07
C GLY A 110 -1.78 7.72 14.20
N ARG A 111 -1.71 8.60 13.21
CA ARG A 111 -2.50 9.84 13.21
C ARG A 111 -3.99 9.55 13.11
N ALA A 112 -4.38 8.59 12.30
CA ALA A 112 -5.78 8.25 12.08
C ALA A 112 -6.42 7.58 13.29
N THR A 113 -5.61 6.92 14.13
CA THR A 113 -6.09 6.18 15.29
C THR A 113 -5.79 6.86 16.61
N ALA A 114 -5.23 8.04 16.56
CA ALA A 114 -4.88 8.80 17.77
C ALA A 114 -6.14 9.36 18.45
#